data_ab9c09b5a7b1303bc6b95918484234bf
#
_entry.id   ab9c09b5a7b1303bc6b95918484234bf
#
_cell.length_a   1.000
_cell.length_b   1.000
_cell.length_c   1.000
_cell.angle_alpha   90.00
_cell.angle_beta   90.00
_cell.angle_gamma   90.00
#
_symmetry.space_group_name_H-M   'P 1'
#
loop_
_entity.id
_entity.type
_entity.pdbx_description
1 polymer ?
#
loop_
_entity_poly.entity_id
_entity_poly.type
_entity_poly.pdbx_seq_one_letter_code
_entity_poly.pdbx_strand_id
1 'polypeptide(L)'
;MRGWLGLLWSLVVYWRPGRQRGLKRLYRPLVGPGDLVFDVGAHLGDRTAAFADLGARVVALEPQPAVRRWLERIVGLREGVTVSGEAVGREAGTAQLAVSKRT
;
A
#
# COMPACT_ATOMS: atom_id res chain seq x y z
N MET A 1 -17.76 11.84 -11.00
CA MET A 1 -18.44 12.18 -9.74
C MET A 1 -18.43 11.07 -8.73
N ARG A 2 -18.96 9.93 -9.12
CA ARG A 2 -18.96 8.80 -8.21
C ARG A 2 -17.59 8.43 -7.71
N GLY A 3 -16.62 8.39 -8.64
CA GLY A 3 -15.26 8.04 -8.24
C GLY A 3 -14.68 9.00 -7.23
N TRP A 4 -15.00 10.28 -7.40
CA TRP A 4 -14.51 11.31 -6.49
C TRP A 4 -15.11 11.14 -5.09
N LEU A 5 -16.43 10.91 -5.03
CA LEU A 5 -17.09 10.70 -3.74
C LEU A 5 -16.61 9.39 -3.10
N GLY A 6 -16.41 8.36 -3.92
CA GLY A 6 -15.88 7.10 -3.42
C GLY A 6 -14.49 7.24 -2.83
N LEU A 7 -13.65 8.04 -3.47
CA LEU A 7 -12.30 8.29 -2.96
C LEU A 7 -12.34 9.03 -1.64
N LEU A 8 -13.22 10.04 -1.52
CA LEU A 8 -13.36 10.76 -0.26
C LEU A 8 -13.82 9.83 0.85
N TRP A 9 -14.80 8.98 0.56
CA TRP A 9 -15.30 8.04 1.54
C TRP A 9 -14.20 7.07 1.95
N SER A 10 -13.43 6.59 0.98
CA SER A 10 -12.33 5.68 1.26
C SER A 10 -11.27 6.33 2.13
N LEU A 11 -10.98 7.62 1.90
CA LEU A 11 -10.05 8.33 2.76
C LEU A 11 -10.52 8.33 4.22
N VAL A 12 -11.82 8.58 4.41
CA VAL A 12 -12.39 8.57 5.75
C VAL A 12 -12.26 7.19 6.40
N VAL A 13 -12.58 6.15 5.66
CA VAL A 13 -12.58 4.78 6.18
C VAL A 13 -11.17 4.26 6.43
N TYR A 14 -10.30 4.40 5.42
CA TYR A 14 -8.97 3.79 5.49
C TYR A 14 -7.95 4.60 6.27
N TRP A 15 -8.23 5.85 6.52
CA TRP A 15 -7.33 6.71 7.29
C TRP A 15 -7.97 7.19 8.60
N ARG A 16 -8.97 6.49 9.09
CA ARG A 16 -9.60 6.84 10.35
C ARG A 16 -8.62 6.62 11.52
N PRO A 17 -8.80 7.37 12.61
CA PRO A 17 -7.91 7.23 13.77
C PRO A 17 -7.86 5.78 14.27
N GLY A 18 -6.67 5.34 14.60
CA GLY A 18 -6.47 3.99 15.13
C GLY A 18 -6.24 2.92 14.08
N ARG A 19 -6.59 3.17 12.82
CA ARG A 19 -6.42 2.15 11.80
C ARG A 19 -4.96 1.81 11.56
N GLN A 20 -4.08 2.80 11.52
CA GLN A 20 -2.65 2.54 11.32
C GLN A 20 -2.06 1.72 12.46
N ARG A 21 -2.46 2.00 13.68
CA ARG A 21 -2.01 1.22 14.82
C ARG A 21 -2.45 -0.23 14.69
N GLY A 22 -3.70 -0.45 14.31
CA GLY A 22 -4.24 -1.78 14.13
C GLY A 22 -3.53 -2.55 13.02
N LEU A 23 -3.27 -1.89 11.90
CA LEU A 23 -2.55 -2.52 10.80
C LEU A 23 -1.13 -2.89 11.20
N LYS A 24 -0.43 -2.01 11.88
CA LYS A 24 0.93 -2.30 12.32
C LYS A 24 0.95 -3.45 13.32
N ARG A 25 -0.02 -3.49 14.22
CA ARG A 25 -0.13 -4.59 15.17
C ARG A 25 -0.35 -5.92 14.46
N LEU A 26 -1.22 -5.89 13.45
CA LEU A 26 -1.54 -7.09 12.67
C LEU A 26 -0.32 -7.60 11.91
N TYR A 27 0.42 -6.72 11.26
CA TYR A 27 1.49 -7.10 10.35
C TYR A 27 2.88 -7.17 10.98
N ARG A 28 3.07 -6.61 12.16
CA ARG A 28 4.40 -6.61 12.79
C ARG A 28 5.02 -8.00 12.89
N PRO A 29 4.29 -9.06 13.18
CA PRO A 29 4.91 -10.39 13.19
C PRO A 29 5.40 -10.88 11.83
N LEU A 30 4.88 -10.30 10.76
CA LEU A 30 5.14 -10.78 9.40
C LEU A 30 6.05 -9.85 8.60
N VAL A 31 6.12 -8.57 8.96
CA VAL A 31 6.81 -7.56 8.16
C VAL A 31 7.73 -6.77 9.09
N GLY A 32 8.96 -6.59 8.68
CA GLY A 32 9.92 -5.84 9.46
C GLY A 32 11.04 -5.24 8.62
N PRO A 33 12.04 -4.63 9.29
CA PRO A 33 13.15 -3.98 8.61
C PRO A 33 13.86 -4.92 7.64
N GLY A 34 14.19 -4.40 6.47
CA GLY A 34 14.87 -5.16 5.45
C GLY A 34 13.98 -5.98 4.54
N ASP A 35 12.71 -6.09 4.86
CA ASP A 35 11.78 -6.81 4.01
C ASP A 35 11.39 -5.99 2.79
N LEU A 36 11.07 -6.69 1.70
CA LEU A 36 10.52 -6.08 0.49
C LEU A 36 9.09 -6.58 0.34
N VAL A 37 8.15 -5.65 0.28
CA VAL A 37 6.73 -5.97 0.19
C VAL A 37 6.15 -5.36 -1.08
N PHE A 38 5.38 -6.15 -1.80
CA PHE A 38 4.59 -5.66 -2.92
C PHE A 38 3.15 -5.52 -2.47
N ASP A 39 2.66 -4.29 -2.45
CA ASP A 39 1.28 -4.02 -2.09
C ASP A 39 0.46 -3.88 -3.36
N VAL A 40 -0.12 -4.98 -3.81
CA VAL A 40 -0.87 -5.04 -5.06
C VAL A 40 -2.28 -4.49 -4.83
N GLY A 41 -2.66 -3.53 -5.67
CA GLY A 41 -3.93 -2.83 -5.47
C GLY A 41 -3.86 -1.94 -4.24
N ALA A 42 -2.79 -1.16 -4.14
CA ALA A 42 -2.48 -0.38 -2.94
C ALA A 42 -3.54 0.66 -2.57
N HIS A 43 -4.34 1.06 -3.55
CA HIS A 43 -5.45 1.98 -3.36
C HIS A 43 -4.99 3.30 -2.70
N LEU A 44 -5.43 3.61 -1.49
CA LEU A 44 -5.05 4.87 -0.82
C LEU A 44 -3.88 4.72 0.15
N GLY A 45 -3.24 3.55 0.15
CA GLY A 45 -1.95 3.39 0.79
C GLY A 45 -1.94 3.16 2.29
N ASP A 46 -3.08 2.81 2.89
CA ASP A 46 -3.12 2.56 4.31
C ASP A 46 -2.20 1.39 4.72
N ARG A 47 -2.23 0.31 3.96
CA ARG A 47 -1.32 -0.82 4.23
C ARG A 47 0.12 -0.48 3.84
N THR A 48 0.29 0.22 2.72
CA THR A 48 1.63 0.65 2.30
C THR A 48 2.31 1.45 3.41
N ALA A 49 1.58 2.40 4.00
CA ALA A 49 2.11 3.22 5.07
C ALA A 49 2.48 2.36 6.30
N ALA A 50 1.63 1.42 6.65
CA ALA A 50 1.89 0.54 7.77
C ALA A 50 3.14 -0.30 7.55
N PHE A 51 3.29 -0.88 6.36
CA PHE A 51 4.49 -1.66 6.04
C PHE A 51 5.75 -0.81 6.09
N ALA A 52 5.69 0.41 5.54
CA ALA A 52 6.84 1.31 5.57
C ALA A 52 7.20 1.69 7.01
N ASP A 53 6.21 1.92 7.85
CA ASP A 53 6.43 2.23 9.26
C ASP A 53 7.06 1.06 10.00
N LEU A 54 6.85 -0.16 9.54
CA LEU A 54 7.49 -1.34 10.11
C LEU A 54 8.92 -1.56 9.58
N GLY A 55 9.39 -0.66 8.73
CA GLY A 55 10.76 -0.71 8.23
C GLY A 55 10.95 -1.41 6.90
N ALA A 56 9.89 -1.88 6.29
CA ALA A 56 9.98 -2.57 5.01
C ALA A 56 10.13 -1.59 3.85
N ARG A 57 10.71 -2.08 2.76
CA ARG A 57 10.62 -1.39 1.49
C ARG A 57 9.35 -1.87 0.81
N VAL A 58 8.57 -0.92 0.28
CA VAL A 58 7.26 -1.24 -0.27
C VAL A 58 7.17 -0.77 -1.70
N VAL A 59 6.78 -1.67 -2.59
CA VAL A 59 6.40 -1.31 -3.95
C VAL A 59 4.89 -1.35 -4.00
N ALA A 60 4.28 -0.18 -4.08
CA ALA A 60 2.83 -0.06 -4.10
C ALA A 60 2.36 0.01 -5.55
N LEU A 61 1.60 -0.99 -5.96
CA LEU A 61 1.14 -1.13 -7.34
C LEU A 61 -0.34 -0.74 -7.42
N GLU A 62 -0.62 0.29 -8.18
CA GLU A 62 -1.99 0.75 -8.37
C GLU A 62 -2.17 1.17 -9.83
N PRO A 63 -2.85 0.35 -10.65
CA PRO A 63 -2.98 0.64 -12.08
C PRO A 63 -3.97 1.76 -12.41
N GLN A 64 -4.91 2.08 -11.53
CA GLN A 64 -5.89 3.12 -11.79
C GLN A 64 -5.26 4.51 -11.62
N PRO A 65 -5.16 5.31 -12.70
CA PRO A 65 -4.43 6.58 -12.62
C PRO A 65 -4.94 7.56 -11.58
N ALA A 66 -6.25 7.68 -11.44
CA ALA A 66 -6.82 8.62 -10.49
C ALA A 66 -6.52 8.21 -9.05
N VAL A 67 -6.65 6.93 -8.75
CA VAL A 67 -6.34 6.40 -7.42
C VAL A 67 -4.86 6.50 -7.15
N ARG A 68 -4.03 6.19 -8.16
CA ARG A 68 -2.58 6.25 -8.01
C ARG A 68 -2.09 7.66 -7.67
N ARG A 69 -2.73 8.69 -8.24
CA ARG A 69 -2.35 10.07 -7.90
C ARG A 69 -2.57 10.36 -6.42
N TRP A 70 -3.66 9.88 -5.88
CA TRP A 70 -3.92 10.03 -4.45
C TRP A 70 -2.92 9.23 -3.63
N LEU A 71 -2.66 8.00 -4.07
CA LEU A 71 -1.67 7.15 -3.41
C LEU A 71 -0.31 7.84 -3.34
N GLU A 72 0.13 8.42 -4.45
CA GLU A 72 1.41 9.11 -4.48
C GLU A 72 1.44 10.30 -3.52
N ARG A 73 0.34 11.03 -3.43
CA ARG A 73 0.27 12.16 -2.51
C ARG A 73 0.28 11.72 -1.05
N ILE A 74 -0.35 10.61 -0.77
CA ILE A 74 -0.50 10.14 0.61
C ILE A 74 0.78 9.47 1.11
N VAL A 75 1.38 8.60 0.30
CA VAL A 75 2.50 7.79 0.76
C VAL A 75 3.77 7.91 -0.08
N GLY A 76 3.71 8.61 -1.21
CA GLY A 76 4.82 8.61 -2.16
C GLY A 76 6.12 9.21 -1.63
N LEU A 77 6.06 10.04 -0.61
CA LEU A 77 7.26 10.65 -0.02
C LEU A 77 7.79 9.88 1.18
N ARG A 78 7.12 8.81 1.59
CA ARG A 78 7.63 8.02 2.70
C ARG A 78 8.89 7.28 2.28
N GLU A 79 9.85 7.24 3.18
CA GLU A 79 11.07 6.50 2.93
C GLU A 79 10.77 5.03 2.70
N GLY A 80 11.37 4.47 1.67
CA GLY A 80 11.18 3.07 1.33
C GLY A 80 9.97 2.76 0.49
N VAL A 81 9.17 3.75 0.15
CA VAL A 81 7.97 3.53 -0.68
C VAL A 81 8.22 3.91 -2.12
N THR A 82 7.88 3.01 -3.03
CA THR A 82 7.87 3.26 -4.47
C THR A 82 6.47 3.01 -4.97
N VAL A 83 5.90 3.98 -5.68
CA VAL A 83 4.56 3.84 -6.26
C VAL A 83 4.70 3.56 -7.74
N SER A 84 4.00 2.56 -8.23
CA SER A 84 4.04 2.17 -9.63
C SER A 84 2.63 2.01 -10.18
N GLY A 85 2.45 2.42 -11.44
CA GLY A 85 1.19 2.24 -12.16
C GLY A 85 1.20 1.05 -13.08
N GLU A 86 2.21 0.20 -12.99
CA GLU A 86 2.28 -0.93 -13.89
C GLU A 86 1.09 -1.85 -13.72
N ALA A 87 0.65 -2.39 -14.86
CA ALA A 87 -0.42 -3.36 -14.85
C ALA A 87 0.04 -4.59 -14.10
N VAL A 88 -0.87 -5.15 -13.31
CA VAL A 88 -0.53 -6.32 -12.52
C VAL A 88 -0.89 -7.63 -13.21
N GLY A 89 -1.13 -7.65 -14.49
CA GLY A 89 -1.49 -8.83 -15.24
C GLY A 89 -0.72 -10.06 -14.81
N ARG A 90 0.20 -10.52 -15.63
CA ARG A 90 1.00 -11.67 -15.23
C ARG A 90 2.02 -11.34 -14.14
N GLU A 91 2.28 -10.07 -13.91
CA GLU A 91 3.14 -9.66 -12.81
C GLU A 91 2.50 -9.88 -11.46
N ALA A 92 1.17 -9.92 -11.41
CA ALA A 92 0.45 -10.07 -10.16
C ALA A 92 0.85 -11.35 -9.42
N GLY A 93 0.99 -12.44 -10.14
CA GLY A 93 1.40 -13.69 -9.53
C GLY A 93 2.76 -13.60 -8.88
N THR A 94 3.70 -12.98 -9.56
CA THR A 94 5.05 -12.79 -9.04
C THR A 94 5.04 -11.89 -7.82
N ALA A 95 4.27 -10.81 -7.87
CA ALA A 95 4.17 -9.89 -6.76
C ALA A 95 3.60 -10.56 -5.52
N GLN A 96 2.55 -11.37 -5.70
CA GLN A 96 1.96 -12.10 -4.59
C GLN A 96 2.95 -13.09 -3.99
N LEU A 97 3.71 -13.76 -4.84
CA LEU A 97 4.73 -14.68 -4.36
C LEU A 97 5.78 -13.95 -3.53
N ALA A 98 6.17 -12.76 -3.97
CA ALA A 98 7.15 -11.97 -3.25
C ALA A 98 6.66 -11.62 -1.84
N VAL A 99 5.41 -11.21 -1.72
CA VAL A 99 4.80 -10.93 -0.42
C VAL A 99 4.77 -12.18 0.45
N SER A 100 4.35 -13.31 -0.13
CA SER A 100 4.25 -14.55 0.61
C SER A 100 5.60 -15.04 1.09
N LYS A 101 6.64 -14.80 0.31
CA LYS A 101 7.97 -15.31 0.62
C LYS A 101 8.76 -14.45 1.57
N ARG A 102 8.26 -13.27 1.89
CA ARG A 102 9.03 -12.39 2.74
C ARG A 102 9.32 -13.02 4.10
N THR A 103 8.49 -13.91 4.51
CA THR A 103 8.77 -14.63 5.74
C THR A 103 9.87 -15.67 5.49
#